data_cec43979b92e1db76523f67591b5c247
#
_entry.id   cec43979b92e1db76523f67591b5c247
#
_cell.length_a   1.000
_cell.length_b   1.000
_cell.length_c   1.000
_cell.angle_alpha   90.00
_cell.angle_beta   90.00
_cell.angle_gamma   90.00
#
_symmetry.space_group_name_H-M   'P 1'
#
loop_
_entity.id
_entity.type
_entity.pdbx_description
1 polymer ?
#
loop_
_entity_poly.entity_id
_entity_poly.type
_entity_poly.pdbx_seq_one_letter_code
_entity_poly.pdbx_strand_id
1 'polypeptide(L)'
;MSDREPGTLGLRVLHCVDRWLPLTQGWLRTQVRQLEGRVANIVVCRQTENLDRFDVHPLWVESEARGLFGFTLKLHRRLGIPWLFTTRVASRERVGIIHSHFGNVACENIWTARLVRARHVVTFYGYDVQRLPAESPVWKGRYRQLFAGVDRVFCEGPHMRECLLKLDCPPEKAQIHHLGVELDRLPFKPRHWTPGQTLRVLLAGSFVEKKGFPYAIEALAFLARKVDLQVTLIGDARLDPDALAEKVRILEAIQRNHLSERTRLLGYQPYDTLLREAYRHHLFLAPSVTAQNGDTEGGAPVTIIEMAATGMPVVSTRHCDIPHVIEDDVTGLLAPERDPQALAARLSQLLARAQDWGVMVVAARHRVEAEFNASIQAQRLGDVYARLAQSLQKSTKESVELRGAAWHGG
;
A
#
# COMPACT_ATOMS: atom_id res chain seq x y z
N MET A 1 -33.43 4.61 -7.53
CA MET A 1 -33.51 4.43 -6.09
C MET A 1 -33.05 3.02 -5.83
N SER A 2 -31.79 2.83 -5.45
CA SER A 2 -31.21 1.50 -5.21
C SER A 2 -31.37 1.17 -3.74
N ASP A 3 -31.94 0.03 -3.45
CA ASP A 3 -32.11 -0.54 -2.12
C ASP A 3 -30.77 -0.62 -1.39
N ARG A 4 -30.56 0.30 -0.46
CA ARG A 4 -29.45 0.22 0.51
C ARG A 4 -29.89 -0.74 1.59
N GLU A 5 -29.24 -1.90 1.68
CA GLU A 5 -29.44 -2.79 2.82
C GLU A 5 -29.21 -2.03 4.15
N PRO A 6 -30.13 -2.11 5.12
CA PRO A 6 -30.07 -1.32 6.36
C PRO A 6 -29.20 -2.01 7.43
N GLY A 7 -27.91 -2.28 7.15
CA GLY A 7 -27.12 -3.10 8.08
C GLY A 7 -25.79 -2.50 8.58
N THR A 8 -25.20 -1.53 7.88
CA THR A 8 -23.79 -1.13 8.12
C THR A 8 -23.60 0.28 8.67
N LEU A 9 -24.54 1.18 8.57
CA LEU A 9 -24.45 2.58 9.03
C LEU A 9 -24.17 2.77 10.55
N GLY A 10 -24.31 1.71 11.37
CA GLY A 10 -23.99 1.73 12.79
C GLY A 10 -22.66 1.09 13.18
N LEU A 11 -21.95 0.44 12.22
CA LEU A 11 -20.70 -0.25 12.50
C LEU A 11 -19.54 0.75 12.58
N ARG A 12 -18.86 0.78 13.75
CA ARG A 12 -17.68 1.63 13.98
C ARG A 12 -16.40 0.82 13.80
N VAL A 13 -15.51 1.31 12.95
CA VAL A 13 -14.22 0.69 12.64
C VAL A 13 -13.10 1.61 13.10
N LEU A 14 -12.21 1.08 13.95
CA LEU A 14 -11.01 1.77 14.41
C LEU A 14 -9.82 1.39 13.55
N HIS A 15 -9.32 2.31 12.74
CA HIS A 15 -8.11 2.17 11.96
C HIS A 15 -6.89 2.54 12.81
N CYS A 16 -6.03 1.55 13.10
CA CYS A 16 -4.83 1.74 13.92
C CYS A 16 -3.60 1.79 13.03
N VAL A 17 -2.85 2.90 13.11
CA VAL A 17 -1.61 3.11 12.35
C VAL A 17 -0.54 3.70 13.27
N ASP A 18 0.75 3.51 12.93
CA ASP A 18 1.82 4.17 13.66
C ASP A 18 1.89 5.66 13.31
N ARG A 19 1.94 5.96 12.02
CA ARG A 19 2.00 7.32 11.49
C ARG A 19 0.88 7.54 10.47
N TRP A 20 0.09 8.59 10.67
CA TRP A 20 -1.00 8.96 9.79
C TRP A 20 -0.58 10.01 8.77
N LEU A 21 -0.86 9.77 7.49
CA LEU A 21 -0.63 10.64 6.33
C LEU A 21 0.84 10.98 6.00
N PRO A 22 1.81 10.06 6.08
CA PRO A 22 3.08 10.31 5.42
C PRO A 22 2.87 10.40 3.89
N LEU A 23 3.67 11.23 3.21
CA LEU A 23 3.53 11.49 1.76
C LEU A 23 3.47 10.21 0.90
N THR A 24 4.08 9.12 1.37
CA THR A 24 4.18 7.86 0.65
C THR A 24 3.07 6.85 0.94
N GLN A 25 2.07 7.19 1.76
CA GLN A 25 0.97 6.29 2.17
C GLN A 25 -0.41 6.90 1.91
N GLY A 26 -0.55 7.71 0.86
CA GLY A 26 -1.84 8.30 0.46
C GLY A 26 -2.95 7.29 0.19
N TRP A 27 -2.59 6.06 -0.23
CA TRP A 27 -3.50 4.95 -0.44
C TRP A 27 -4.30 4.55 0.81
N LEU A 28 -3.72 4.69 2.01
CA LEU A 28 -4.44 4.39 3.25
C LEU A 28 -5.59 5.39 3.50
N ARG A 29 -5.34 6.68 3.23
CA ARG A 29 -6.39 7.69 3.27
C ARG A 29 -7.48 7.40 2.25
N THR A 30 -7.10 7.03 1.02
CA THR A 30 -8.04 6.63 -0.02
C THR A 30 -8.94 5.49 0.46
N GLN A 31 -8.37 4.44 1.08
CA GLN A 31 -9.14 3.32 1.62
C GLN A 31 -10.14 3.77 2.69
N VAL A 32 -9.70 4.57 3.68
CA VAL A 32 -10.57 5.06 4.75
C VAL A 32 -11.68 5.95 4.19
N ARG A 33 -11.37 6.87 3.27
CA ARG A 33 -12.34 7.77 2.64
C ARG A 33 -13.39 7.01 1.81
N GLN A 34 -12.98 6.01 1.05
CA GLN A 34 -13.89 5.22 0.23
C GLN A 34 -14.84 4.32 1.05
N LEU A 35 -14.54 4.11 2.33
CA LEU A 35 -15.43 3.43 3.28
C LEU A 35 -16.48 4.37 3.89
N GLU A 36 -16.40 5.69 3.67
CA GLU A 36 -17.41 6.65 4.16
C GLU A 36 -18.80 6.31 3.62
N GLY A 37 -19.81 6.46 4.49
CA GLY A 37 -21.19 6.07 4.18
C GLY A 37 -21.48 4.57 4.27
N ARG A 38 -20.45 3.72 4.45
CA ARG A 38 -20.59 2.27 4.70
C ARG A 38 -20.38 1.93 6.17
N VAL A 39 -19.35 2.51 6.77
CA VAL A 39 -19.01 2.36 8.20
C VAL A 39 -18.62 3.71 8.77
N ALA A 40 -18.67 3.85 10.10
CA ALA A 40 -18.13 5.00 10.79
C ALA A 40 -16.63 4.76 11.06
N ASN A 41 -15.77 5.39 10.25
CA ASN A 41 -14.32 5.29 10.37
C ASN A 41 -13.81 6.17 11.52
N ILE A 42 -12.90 5.63 12.32
CA ILE A 42 -12.18 6.32 13.39
C ILE A 42 -10.70 5.99 13.18
N VAL A 43 -9.83 6.99 13.22
CA VAL A 43 -8.40 6.77 13.09
C VAL A 43 -7.72 6.99 14.43
N VAL A 44 -6.83 6.06 14.81
CA VAL A 44 -5.92 6.20 15.93
C VAL A 44 -4.50 6.02 15.47
N CYS A 45 -3.61 6.97 15.82
CA CYS A 45 -2.21 6.94 15.43
C CYS A 45 -1.31 7.47 16.55
N ARG A 46 -0.01 7.24 16.42
CA ARG A 46 1.00 7.83 17.31
C ARG A 46 1.36 9.24 16.90
N GLN A 47 1.55 9.45 15.62
CA GLN A 47 1.98 10.71 15.02
C GLN A 47 1.23 10.98 13.73
N THR A 48 1.18 12.25 13.36
CA THR A 48 0.55 12.72 12.12
C THR A 48 1.54 13.49 11.26
N GLU A 49 1.32 13.45 9.95
CA GLU A 49 2.02 14.28 8.97
C GLU A 49 0.98 14.89 8.01
N ASN A 50 1.27 16.04 7.42
CA ASN A 50 0.46 16.67 6.35
C ASN A 50 -1.05 16.85 6.66
N LEU A 51 -1.42 17.09 7.92
CA LEU A 51 -2.82 17.36 8.30
C LEU A 51 -3.37 18.66 7.69
N ASP A 52 -2.49 19.59 7.32
CA ASP A 52 -2.82 20.83 6.60
C ASP A 52 -3.42 20.57 5.22
N ARG A 53 -3.18 19.40 4.66
CA ARG A 53 -3.63 19.01 3.31
C ARG A 53 -4.78 18.03 3.31
N PHE A 54 -4.99 17.34 4.44
CA PHE A 54 -5.92 16.21 4.51
C PHE A 54 -6.68 16.22 5.83
N ASP A 55 -7.97 16.41 5.74
CA ASP A 55 -8.87 16.36 6.88
C ASP A 55 -9.46 14.96 7.05
N VAL A 56 -9.36 14.40 8.26
CA VAL A 56 -9.97 13.11 8.63
C VAL A 56 -10.48 13.20 10.06
N HIS A 57 -11.77 12.99 10.26
CA HIS A 57 -12.40 12.97 11.56
C HIS A 57 -13.35 11.78 11.70
N PRO A 58 -13.41 11.17 12.89
CA PRO A 58 -12.64 11.45 14.12
C PRO A 58 -11.21 10.88 14.05
N LEU A 59 -10.24 11.68 14.53
CA LEU A 59 -8.81 11.34 14.59
C LEU A 59 -8.32 11.46 16.05
N TRP A 60 -7.61 10.43 16.51
CA TRP A 60 -7.03 10.36 17.85
C TRP A 60 -5.51 10.19 17.75
N VAL A 61 -4.76 11.15 18.28
CA VAL A 61 -3.29 11.18 18.19
C VAL A 61 -2.66 10.96 19.55
N GLU A 62 -1.90 9.89 19.72
CA GLU A 62 -1.29 9.54 21.01
C GLU A 62 -0.26 10.58 21.48
N SER A 63 0.57 11.13 20.57
CA SER A 63 1.57 12.15 20.92
C SER A 63 0.98 13.46 21.41
N GLU A 64 -0.30 13.72 21.12
CA GLU A 64 -1.03 14.92 21.57
C GLU A 64 -1.68 14.74 22.94
N ALA A 65 -1.64 13.55 23.53
CA ALA A 65 -2.14 13.30 24.86
C ALA A 65 -1.34 14.10 25.90
N ARG A 66 -2.04 14.94 26.69
CA ARG A 66 -1.42 15.88 27.64
C ARG A 66 -1.72 15.52 29.10
N GLY A 67 -1.03 16.20 30.02
CA GLY A 67 -1.23 16.09 31.46
C GLY A 67 -0.84 14.74 32.02
N LEU A 68 -1.45 14.39 33.15
CA LEU A 68 -1.20 13.12 33.87
C LEU A 68 -1.43 11.90 32.97
N PHE A 69 -2.42 11.96 32.06
CA PHE A 69 -2.70 10.87 31.12
C PHE A 69 -1.54 10.67 30.12
N GLY A 70 -0.99 11.75 29.55
CA GLY A 70 0.16 11.65 28.66
C GLY A 70 1.42 11.11 29.37
N PHE A 71 1.61 11.44 30.65
CA PHE A 71 2.68 10.87 31.48
C PHE A 71 2.48 9.37 31.71
N THR A 72 1.26 8.95 32.07
CA THR A 72 0.94 7.52 32.30
C THR A 72 1.11 6.71 31.02
N LEU A 73 0.79 7.22 29.85
CA LEU A 73 1.00 6.55 28.57
C LEU A 73 2.49 6.28 28.31
N LYS A 74 3.36 7.27 28.54
CA LYS A 74 4.81 7.12 28.39
C LYS A 74 5.36 6.05 29.35
N LEU A 75 4.89 6.01 30.59
CA LEU A 75 5.27 5.00 31.56
C LEU A 75 4.81 3.60 31.15
N HIS A 76 3.54 3.44 30.78
CA HIS A 76 3.01 2.14 30.34
C HIS A 76 3.71 1.60 29.10
N ARG A 77 4.08 2.48 28.16
CA ARG A 77 4.88 2.09 27.00
C ARG A 77 6.26 1.55 27.41
N ARG A 78 6.93 2.18 28.37
CA ARG A 78 8.21 1.68 28.93
C ARG A 78 8.04 0.32 29.62
N LEU A 79 6.87 0.04 30.19
CA LEU A 79 6.50 -1.23 30.80
C LEU A 79 6.00 -2.29 29.80
N GLY A 80 6.05 -2.01 28.48
CA GLY A 80 5.59 -2.95 27.45
C GLY A 80 4.07 -3.02 27.28
N ILE A 81 3.33 -1.98 27.68
CA ILE A 81 1.86 -1.87 27.58
C ILE A 81 1.51 -0.74 26.59
N PRO A 82 1.84 -0.86 25.29
CA PRO A 82 1.63 0.21 24.29
C PRO A 82 0.15 0.41 23.90
N TRP A 83 -0.71 -0.54 24.20
CA TRP A 83 -2.11 -0.60 23.76
C TRP A 83 -3.09 0.20 24.62
N LEU A 84 -2.68 0.82 25.72
CA LEU A 84 -3.58 1.50 26.67
C LEU A 84 -4.35 2.66 26.02
N PHE A 85 -3.69 3.48 25.19
CA PHE A 85 -4.33 4.60 24.49
C PHE A 85 -5.40 4.10 23.53
N THR A 86 -5.03 3.13 22.67
CA THR A 86 -5.95 2.54 21.69
C THR A 86 -7.15 1.89 22.37
N THR A 87 -6.95 1.19 23.50
CA THR A 87 -8.05 0.58 24.27
C THR A 87 -9.03 1.64 24.80
N ARG A 88 -8.51 2.76 25.32
CA ARG A 88 -9.36 3.85 25.80
C ARG A 88 -10.20 4.45 24.66
N VAL A 89 -9.59 4.70 23.50
CA VAL A 89 -10.29 5.20 22.31
C VAL A 89 -11.33 4.19 21.84
N ALA A 90 -10.94 2.93 21.67
CA ALA A 90 -11.83 1.86 21.21
C ALA A 90 -13.06 1.68 22.11
N SER A 91 -12.85 1.73 23.43
CA SER A 91 -13.95 1.66 24.43
C SER A 91 -14.86 2.87 24.37
N ARG A 92 -14.28 4.10 24.34
CA ARG A 92 -15.05 5.35 24.24
C ARG A 92 -15.91 5.40 22.99
N GLU A 93 -15.33 5.03 21.85
CA GLU A 93 -15.98 5.05 20.55
C GLU A 93 -16.87 3.82 20.31
N ARG A 94 -16.90 2.85 21.22
CA ARG A 94 -17.70 1.62 21.12
C ARG A 94 -17.50 0.92 19.77
N VAL A 95 -16.24 0.71 19.40
CA VAL A 95 -15.90 0.13 18.10
C VAL A 95 -16.25 -1.36 18.03
N GLY A 96 -16.79 -1.80 16.89
CA GLY A 96 -17.06 -3.22 16.62
C GLY A 96 -15.91 -3.93 15.94
N ILE A 97 -15.05 -3.17 15.25
CA ILE A 97 -13.89 -3.70 14.52
C ILE A 97 -12.65 -2.85 14.78
N ILE A 98 -11.53 -3.49 15.01
CA ILE A 98 -10.19 -2.89 14.99
C ILE A 98 -9.50 -3.36 13.73
N HIS A 99 -9.14 -2.44 12.84
CA HIS A 99 -8.34 -2.69 11.67
C HIS A 99 -6.94 -2.11 11.90
N SER A 100 -5.99 -2.97 12.20
CA SER A 100 -4.59 -2.59 12.33
C SER A 100 -3.91 -2.60 10.98
N HIS A 101 -3.28 -1.50 10.62
CA HIS A 101 -2.46 -1.39 9.43
C HIS A 101 -1.01 -1.66 9.81
N PHE A 102 -0.40 -2.63 9.15
CA PHE A 102 0.88 -3.28 9.45
C PHE A 102 0.85 -4.30 10.61
N GLY A 103 1.57 -5.40 10.40
CA GLY A 103 1.63 -6.51 11.35
C GLY A 103 2.21 -6.15 12.72
N ASN A 104 3.20 -5.24 12.77
CA ASN A 104 3.76 -4.73 14.03
C ASN A 104 2.71 -3.95 14.85
N VAL A 105 1.92 -3.10 14.20
CA VAL A 105 0.82 -2.37 14.86
C VAL A 105 -0.27 -3.34 15.34
N ALA A 106 -0.55 -4.37 14.56
CA ALA A 106 -1.52 -5.39 14.93
C ALA A 106 -1.10 -6.17 16.19
N CYS A 107 0.18 -6.53 16.31
CA CYS A 107 0.71 -7.20 17.50
C CYS A 107 0.46 -6.38 18.78
N GLU A 108 0.53 -5.06 18.70
CA GLU A 108 0.25 -4.18 19.85
C GLU A 108 -1.23 -4.13 20.22
N ASN A 109 -2.14 -4.39 19.27
CA ASN A 109 -3.58 -4.25 19.45
C ASN A 109 -4.32 -5.56 19.79
N ILE A 110 -3.62 -6.69 19.93
CA ILE A 110 -4.24 -7.98 20.27
C ILE A 110 -5.05 -7.87 21.58
N TRP A 111 -4.48 -7.26 22.60
CA TRP A 111 -5.13 -7.09 23.90
C TRP A 111 -6.28 -6.06 23.84
N THR A 112 -6.13 -4.98 23.07
CA THR A 112 -7.19 -4.02 22.84
C THR A 112 -8.46 -4.72 22.32
N ALA A 113 -8.32 -5.49 21.25
CA ALA A 113 -9.45 -6.19 20.63
C ALA A 113 -10.17 -7.13 21.61
N ARG A 114 -9.40 -7.88 22.39
CA ARG A 114 -9.94 -8.77 23.43
C ARG A 114 -10.69 -8.03 24.53
N LEU A 115 -10.10 -6.95 25.05
CA LEU A 115 -10.66 -6.18 26.17
C LEU A 115 -11.96 -5.46 25.79
N VAL A 116 -12.04 -4.88 24.58
CA VAL A 116 -13.24 -4.20 24.11
C VAL A 116 -14.21 -5.14 23.38
N ARG A 117 -13.87 -6.42 23.24
CA ARG A 117 -14.65 -7.44 22.52
C ARG A 117 -14.96 -7.07 21.08
N ALA A 118 -14.01 -6.41 20.39
CA ALA A 118 -14.11 -6.08 18.98
C ALA A 118 -13.48 -7.19 18.12
N ARG A 119 -13.93 -7.33 16.87
CA ARG A 119 -13.24 -8.13 15.86
C ARG A 119 -11.93 -7.44 15.48
N HIS A 120 -10.88 -8.24 15.27
CA HIS A 120 -9.57 -7.72 14.92
C HIS A 120 -9.16 -8.21 13.54
N VAL A 121 -8.90 -7.26 12.64
CA VAL A 121 -8.34 -7.53 11.31
C VAL A 121 -7.05 -6.78 11.11
N VAL A 122 -6.16 -7.31 10.28
CA VAL A 122 -4.87 -6.69 9.98
C VAL A 122 -4.61 -6.71 8.48
N THR A 123 -4.05 -5.61 7.94
CA THR A 123 -3.47 -5.58 6.58
C THR A 123 -1.96 -5.47 6.67
N PHE A 124 -1.27 -6.34 5.92
CA PHE A 124 0.17 -6.33 5.73
C PHE A 124 0.55 -5.64 4.42
N TYR A 125 1.72 -4.95 4.39
CA TYR A 125 2.11 -4.05 3.29
C TYR A 125 3.57 -4.23 2.80
N GLY A 126 4.21 -5.36 3.12
CA GLY A 126 5.55 -5.71 2.63
C GLY A 126 6.63 -5.58 3.68
N TYR A 127 6.96 -4.37 4.16
CA TYR A 127 7.95 -4.17 5.22
C TYR A 127 7.77 -5.12 6.41
N ASP A 128 6.54 -5.28 6.85
CA ASP A 128 6.13 -6.11 7.97
C ASP A 128 6.09 -7.62 7.64
N VAL A 129 6.01 -7.99 6.36
CA VAL A 129 6.00 -9.40 5.93
C VAL A 129 7.42 -9.94 5.72
N GLN A 130 8.31 -9.13 5.17
CA GLN A 130 9.62 -9.61 4.73
C GLN A 130 10.76 -9.04 5.56
N ARG A 131 10.86 -7.72 5.69
CA ARG A 131 11.98 -7.08 6.38
C ARG A 131 11.97 -7.32 7.88
N LEU A 132 10.85 -7.10 8.58
CA LEU A 132 10.79 -7.30 10.03
C LEU A 132 11.14 -8.74 10.46
N PRO A 133 10.57 -9.81 9.85
CA PRO A 133 10.95 -11.19 10.17
C PRO A 133 12.40 -11.54 9.82
N ALA A 134 13.01 -10.86 8.82
CA ALA A 134 14.42 -11.02 8.47
C ALA A 134 15.34 -10.31 9.47
N GLU A 135 14.98 -9.14 9.97
CA GLU A 135 15.75 -8.40 10.97
C GLU A 135 15.79 -9.10 12.34
N SER A 136 14.69 -9.79 12.73
CA SER A 136 14.64 -10.47 14.02
C SER A 136 13.68 -11.66 14.06
N PRO A 137 14.16 -12.84 14.50
CA PRO A 137 13.30 -14.04 14.68
C PRO A 137 12.14 -13.85 15.67
N VAL A 138 12.21 -12.85 16.55
CA VAL A 138 11.14 -12.52 17.50
C VAL A 138 9.82 -12.24 16.79
N TRP A 139 9.88 -11.66 15.57
CA TRP A 139 8.66 -11.35 14.81
C TRP A 139 7.88 -12.59 14.40
N LYS A 140 8.55 -13.70 14.10
CA LYS A 140 7.85 -14.97 13.79
C LYS A 140 7.00 -15.43 14.98
N GLY A 141 7.54 -15.35 16.19
CA GLY A 141 6.79 -15.69 17.42
C GLY A 141 5.61 -14.75 17.67
N ARG A 142 5.82 -13.44 17.49
CA ARG A 142 4.75 -12.44 17.61
C ARG A 142 3.64 -12.65 16.58
N TYR A 143 3.99 -12.97 15.35
CA TYR A 143 3.01 -13.23 14.28
C TYR A 143 2.19 -14.49 14.50
N ARG A 144 2.79 -15.57 15.04
CA ARG A 144 1.99 -16.74 15.46
C ARG A 144 0.93 -16.37 16.49
N GLN A 145 1.28 -15.55 17.49
CA GLN A 145 0.31 -15.05 18.47
C GLN A 145 -0.74 -14.15 17.83
N LEU A 146 -0.34 -13.29 16.90
CA LEU A 146 -1.24 -12.41 16.15
C LEU A 146 -2.23 -13.26 15.33
N PHE A 147 -1.74 -14.20 14.52
CA PHE A 147 -2.57 -15.03 13.67
C PHE A 147 -3.54 -15.92 14.45
N ALA A 148 -3.18 -16.35 15.66
CA ALA A 148 -4.11 -17.03 16.55
C ALA A 148 -5.25 -16.11 17.01
N GLY A 149 -4.99 -14.80 17.18
CA GLY A 149 -5.92 -13.84 17.78
C GLY A 149 -6.74 -13.00 16.81
N VAL A 150 -6.33 -12.86 15.53
CA VAL A 150 -7.06 -12.04 14.54
C VAL A 150 -8.12 -12.84 13.79
N ASP A 151 -9.16 -12.16 13.34
CA ASP A 151 -10.26 -12.75 12.56
C ASP A 151 -9.92 -12.84 11.07
N ARG A 152 -9.18 -11.87 10.51
CA ARG A 152 -8.73 -11.84 9.11
C ARG A 152 -7.37 -11.17 9.00
N VAL A 153 -6.61 -11.65 8.02
CA VAL A 153 -5.31 -11.11 7.61
C VAL A 153 -5.43 -10.73 6.15
N PHE A 154 -5.34 -9.43 5.84
CA PHE A 154 -5.36 -8.94 4.48
C PHE A 154 -3.94 -8.75 3.95
N CYS A 155 -3.77 -9.00 2.65
CA CYS A 155 -2.56 -8.78 1.89
C CYS A 155 -2.88 -8.27 0.49
N GLU A 156 -1.94 -7.58 -0.13
CA GLU A 156 -2.18 -6.85 -1.38
C GLU A 156 -2.31 -7.76 -2.60
N GLY A 157 -1.70 -8.96 -2.58
CA GLY A 157 -1.73 -9.86 -3.71
C GLY A 157 -1.29 -11.31 -3.40
N PRO A 158 -1.25 -12.17 -4.45
CA PRO A 158 -0.91 -13.58 -4.31
C PRO A 158 0.48 -13.84 -3.73
N HIS A 159 1.51 -13.08 -4.19
CA HIS A 159 2.87 -13.21 -3.68
C HIS A 159 2.93 -12.91 -2.18
N MET A 160 2.33 -11.82 -1.74
CA MET A 160 2.30 -11.46 -0.32
C MET A 160 1.53 -12.50 0.49
N ARG A 161 0.43 -13.07 -0.05
CA ARG A 161 -0.30 -14.15 0.58
C ARG A 161 0.60 -15.38 0.81
N GLU A 162 1.40 -15.78 -0.17
CA GLU A 162 2.35 -16.88 -0.01
C GLU A 162 3.41 -16.59 1.06
N CYS A 163 3.90 -15.35 1.12
CA CYS A 163 4.83 -14.93 2.17
C CYS A 163 4.20 -15.05 3.56
N LEU A 164 2.94 -14.67 3.73
CA LEU A 164 2.21 -14.82 4.99
C LEU A 164 2.01 -16.28 5.38
N LEU A 165 1.69 -17.16 4.42
CA LEU A 165 1.59 -18.60 4.68
C LEU A 165 2.92 -19.20 5.15
N LYS A 166 4.05 -18.74 4.59
CA LYS A 166 5.40 -19.12 5.06
C LYS A 166 5.74 -18.60 6.47
N LEU A 167 4.99 -17.62 6.97
CA LEU A 167 5.05 -17.11 8.34
C LEU A 167 4.04 -17.77 9.28
N ASP A 168 3.48 -18.92 8.89
CA ASP A 168 2.48 -19.71 9.63
C ASP A 168 1.11 -19.01 9.76
N CYS A 169 0.75 -18.12 8.83
CA CYS A 169 -0.61 -17.58 8.78
C CYS A 169 -1.58 -18.67 8.29
N PRO A 170 -2.69 -18.96 9.02
CA PRO A 170 -3.68 -19.91 8.57
C PRO A 170 -4.29 -19.51 7.21
N PRO A 171 -4.35 -20.43 6.23
CA PRO A 171 -4.83 -20.11 4.87
C PRO A 171 -6.24 -19.51 4.81
N GLU A 172 -7.12 -19.94 5.72
CA GLU A 172 -8.51 -19.46 5.84
C GLU A 172 -8.62 -18.03 6.40
N LYS A 173 -7.56 -17.53 7.04
CA LYS A 173 -7.48 -16.15 7.51
C LYS A 173 -6.84 -15.22 6.50
N ALA A 174 -5.94 -15.72 5.65
CA ALA A 174 -5.20 -14.94 4.67
C ALA A 174 -6.06 -14.64 3.44
N GLN A 175 -6.48 -13.39 3.31
CA GLN A 175 -7.36 -12.90 2.24
C GLN A 175 -6.67 -11.81 1.42
N ILE A 176 -6.70 -11.95 0.10
CA ILE A 176 -6.23 -10.92 -0.80
C ILE A 176 -7.23 -9.76 -0.80
N HIS A 177 -6.72 -8.56 -0.62
CA HIS A 177 -7.45 -7.30 -0.70
C HIS A 177 -6.53 -6.25 -1.33
N HIS A 178 -6.78 -5.91 -2.59
CA HIS A 178 -5.92 -5.01 -3.35
C HIS A 178 -6.05 -3.57 -2.86
N LEU A 179 -4.97 -2.82 -2.94
CA LEU A 179 -5.02 -1.36 -2.80
C LEU A 179 -5.74 -0.77 -4.01
N GLY A 180 -6.73 0.06 -3.73
CA GLY A 180 -7.52 0.70 -4.78
C GLY A 180 -7.01 2.10 -5.13
N VAL A 181 -7.18 2.49 -6.40
CA VAL A 181 -6.93 3.84 -6.89
C VAL A 181 -8.22 4.57 -7.25
N GLU A 182 -8.24 5.88 -7.09
CA GLU A 182 -9.39 6.75 -7.36
C GLU A 182 -9.47 7.08 -8.86
N LEU A 183 -10.22 6.29 -9.61
CA LEU A 183 -10.28 6.40 -11.07
C LEU A 183 -10.82 7.74 -11.57
N ASP A 184 -11.67 8.41 -10.80
CA ASP A 184 -12.21 9.74 -11.13
C ASP A 184 -11.11 10.82 -11.15
N ARG A 185 -10.02 10.60 -10.43
CA ARG A 185 -8.84 11.46 -10.43
C ARG A 185 -7.80 11.08 -11.49
N LEU A 186 -8.02 10.00 -12.21
CA LEU A 186 -7.10 9.42 -13.19
C LEU A 186 -7.78 9.33 -14.57
N PRO A 187 -8.02 10.47 -15.25
CA PRO A 187 -8.58 10.47 -16.60
C PRO A 187 -7.78 9.56 -17.54
N PHE A 188 -8.45 8.72 -18.28
CA PHE A 188 -7.82 7.85 -19.27
C PHE A 188 -7.44 8.66 -20.52
N LYS A 189 -6.14 8.77 -20.77
CA LYS A 189 -5.56 9.45 -21.94
C LYS A 189 -4.43 8.58 -22.50
N PRO A 190 -4.71 7.70 -23.47
CA PRO A 190 -3.68 6.87 -24.10
C PRO A 190 -2.50 7.68 -24.60
N ARG A 191 -1.30 7.20 -24.31
CA ARG A 191 -0.07 7.84 -24.78
C ARG A 191 0.28 7.35 -26.17
N HIS A 192 0.88 8.25 -26.93
CA HIS A 192 1.40 7.97 -28.27
C HIS A 192 2.84 8.47 -28.34
N TRP A 193 3.66 7.73 -29.04
CA TRP A 193 5.01 8.11 -29.38
C TRP A 193 5.30 7.62 -30.80
N THR A 194 6.06 8.43 -31.56
CA THR A 194 6.46 8.07 -32.92
C THR A 194 7.99 8.17 -33.05
N PRO A 195 8.60 7.29 -33.86
CA PRO A 195 10.05 7.38 -34.13
C PRO A 195 10.44 8.79 -34.58
N GLY A 196 11.55 9.28 -34.04
CA GLY A 196 12.02 10.66 -34.27
C GLY A 196 11.57 11.70 -33.24
N GLN A 197 10.55 11.39 -32.43
CA GLN A 197 10.22 12.23 -31.28
C GLN A 197 11.11 11.93 -30.08
N THR A 198 11.43 12.95 -29.28
CA THR A 198 12.09 12.75 -27.97
C THR A 198 11.19 11.92 -27.06
N LEU A 199 11.66 10.77 -26.65
CA LEU A 199 10.96 9.90 -25.71
C LEU A 199 11.04 10.46 -24.30
N ARG A 200 9.89 10.74 -23.66
CA ARG A 200 9.82 11.21 -22.27
C ARG A 200 9.47 10.06 -21.34
N VAL A 201 10.40 9.71 -20.46
CA VAL A 201 10.30 8.61 -19.50
C VAL A 201 10.11 9.16 -18.09
N LEU A 202 9.09 8.69 -17.39
CA LEU A 202 8.82 9.04 -15.99
C LEU A 202 9.24 7.90 -15.07
N LEU A 203 9.97 8.25 -14.00
CA LEU A 203 10.23 7.42 -12.83
C LEU A 203 9.72 8.15 -11.60
N ALA A 204 9.09 7.44 -10.66
CA ALA A 204 8.58 8.06 -9.44
C ALA A 204 8.65 7.11 -8.24
N GLY A 205 9.16 7.61 -7.11
CA GLY A 205 9.25 6.89 -5.85
C GLY A 205 10.31 7.46 -4.91
N SER A 206 10.28 7.06 -3.65
CA SER A 206 11.37 7.37 -2.69
C SER A 206 12.67 6.72 -3.15
N PHE A 207 13.81 7.38 -2.89
CA PHE A 207 15.12 6.85 -3.22
C PHE A 207 15.52 5.80 -2.17
N VAL A 208 15.06 4.59 -2.42
CA VAL A 208 15.37 3.37 -1.66
C VAL A 208 15.69 2.25 -2.63
N GLU A 209 16.59 1.35 -2.25
CA GLU A 209 17.16 0.34 -3.14
C GLU A 209 16.09 -0.47 -3.90
N LYS A 210 14.99 -0.82 -3.20
CA LYS A 210 13.92 -1.63 -3.81
C LYS A 210 13.24 -0.99 -5.03
N LYS A 211 13.38 0.32 -5.25
CA LYS A 211 12.85 1.00 -6.44
C LYS A 211 13.68 0.78 -7.70
N GLY A 212 14.91 0.29 -7.56
CA GLY A 212 15.76 -0.15 -8.66
C GLY A 212 16.18 0.97 -9.62
N PHE A 213 16.17 2.24 -9.21
CA PHE A 213 16.48 3.36 -10.11
C PHE A 213 17.83 3.29 -10.79
N PRO A 214 18.94 2.82 -10.16
CA PRO A 214 20.20 2.62 -10.86
C PRO A 214 20.07 1.69 -12.09
N TYR A 215 19.31 0.60 -11.97
CA TYR A 215 19.07 -0.33 -13.09
C TYR A 215 18.22 0.32 -14.20
N ALA A 216 17.25 1.19 -13.83
CA ALA A 216 16.52 1.99 -14.81
C ALA A 216 17.44 2.91 -15.61
N ILE A 217 18.34 3.63 -14.92
CA ILE A 217 19.28 4.57 -15.54
C ILE A 217 20.22 3.83 -16.50
N GLU A 218 20.74 2.68 -16.10
CA GLU A 218 21.60 1.83 -16.97
C GLU A 218 20.82 1.35 -18.20
N ALA A 219 19.58 0.89 -18.03
CA ALA A 219 18.73 0.47 -19.14
C ALA A 219 18.42 1.62 -20.11
N LEU A 220 18.15 2.81 -19.58
CA LEU A 220 17.91 4.00 -20.39
C LEU A 220 19.17 4.46 -21.13
N ALA A 221 20.35 4.25 -20.57
CA ALA A 221 21.62 4.53 -21.27
C ALA A 221 21.81 3.64 -22.51
N PHE A 222 21.44 2.36 -22.44
CA PHE A 222 21.44 1.50 -23.64
C PHE A 222 20.46 2.02 -24.69
N LEU A 223 19.29 2.48 -24.27
CA LEU A 223 18.27 3.01 -25.17
C LEU A 223 18.67 4.37 -25.78
N ALA A 224 19.33 5.24 -25.02
CA ALA A 224 19.76 6.57 -25.43
C ALA A 224 20.76 6.58 -26.60
N ARG A 225 21.38 5.44 -26.91
CA ARG A 225 22.25 5.25 -28.10
C ARG A 225 21.46 5.19 -29.40
N LYS A 226 20.14 4.92 -29.33
CA LYS A 226 19.27 4.68 -30.49
C LYS A 226 18.11 5.66 -30.58
N VAL A 227 17.71 6.24 -29.45
CA VAL A 227 16.51 7.09 -29.33
C VAL A 227 16.88 8.34 -28.55
N ASP A 228 16.46 9.50 -29.04
CA ASP A 228 16.51 10.72 -28.22
C ASP A 228 15.51 10.60 -27.09
N LEU A 229 15.97 10.77 -25.82
CA LEU A 229 15.12 10.62 -24.65
C LEU A 229 15.41 11.64 -23.57
N GLN A 230 14.40 11.92 -22.79
CA GLN A 230 14.44 12.71 -21.57
C GLN A 230 13.83 11.89 -20.40
N VAL A 231 14.48 11.95 -19.26
CA VAL A 231 14.09 11.26 -18.03
C VAL A 231 13.63 12.27 -17.02
N THR A 232 12.49 12.04 -16.39
CA THR A 232 12.06 12.80 -15.22
C THR A 232 11.96 11.86 -14.03
N LEU A 233 12.68 12.18 -12.96
CA LEU A 233 12.68 11.42 -11.71
C LEU A 233 12.00 12.25 -10.64
N ILE A 234 10.88 11.73 -10.10
CA ILE A 234 10.11 12.35 -9.00
C ILE A 234 10.32 11.53 -7.74
N GLY A 235 10.85 12.15 -6.72
CA GLY A 235 11.17 11.54 -5.42
C GLY A 235 12.50 12.02 -4.90
N ASP A 236 12.82 11.61 -3.70
CA ASP A 236 14.09 11.94 -3.04
C ASP A 236 14.40 10.89 -1.96
N ALA A 237 15.56 11.02 -1.33
CA ALA A 237 15.94 10.26 -0.15
C ALA A 237 15.28 10.88 1.10
N ARG A 238 14.86 10.02 2.03
CA ARG A 238 14.59 10.43 3.41
C ARG A 238 15.92 10.67 4.12
N LEU A 239 15.85 11.33 5.29
CA LEU A 239 17.03 11.58 6.13
C LEU A 239 17.41 10.30 6.94
N ASP A 240 17.62 9.20 6.23
CA ASP A 240 18.16 7.97 6.78
C ASP A 240 19.38 7.51 5.95
N PRO A 241 20.36 6.82 6.56
CA PRO A 241 21.63 6.48 5.90
C PRO A 241 21.45 5.65 4.62
N ASP A 242 20.54 4.67 4.61
CA ASP A 242 20.31 3.78 3.46
C ASP A 242 19.74 4.55 2.28
N ALA A 243 18.75 5.41 2.52
CA ALA A 243 18.14 6.24 1.48
C ALA A 243 19.13 7.28 0.93
N LEU A 244 19.97 7.88 1.78
CA LEU A 244 21.02 8.81 1.35
C LEU A 244 22.09 8.10 0.50
N ALA A 245 22.50 6.90 0.88
CA ALA A 245 23.41 6.08 0.09
C ALA A 245 22.82 5.73 -1.27
N GLU A 246 21.53 5.36 -1.31
CA GLU A 246 20.86 5.08 -2.58
C GLU A 246 20.75 6.31 -3.48
N LYS A 247 20.51 7.50 -2.90
CA LYS A 247 20.55 8.76 -3.65
C LYS A 247 21.91 8.97 -4.33
N VAL A 248 23.00 8.73 -3.62
CA VAL A 248 24.36 8.80 -4.20
C VAL A 248 24.50 7.83 -5.36
N ARG A 249 24.08 6.56 -5.19
CA ARG A 249 24.12 5.54 -6.26
C ARG A 249 23.33 5.94 -7.51
N ILE A 250 22.16 6.56 -7.32
CA ILE A 250 21.33 7.08 -8.42
C ILE A 250 22.07 8.19 -9.18
N LEU A 251 22.62 9.18 -8.46
CA LEU A 251 23.34 10.30 -9.06
C LEU A 251 24.62 9.84 -9.80
N GLU A 252 25.37 8.93 -9.19
CA GLU A 252 26.53 8.31 -9.85
C GLU A 252 26.14 7.51 -11.11
N ALA A 253 25.02 6.77 -11.07
CA ALA A 253 24.52 6.06 -12.23
C ALA A 253 24.16 7.03 -13.37
N ILE A 254 23.49 8.15 -13.08
CA ILE A 254 23.17 9.20 -14.05
C ILE A 254 24.45 9.77 -14.68
N GLN A 255 25.45 10.13 -13.86
CA GLN A 255 26.71 10.71 -14.31
C GLN A 255 27.52 9.71 -15.15
N ARG A 256 27.74 8.52 -14.64
CA ARG A 256 28.52 7.45 -15.29
C ARG A 256 27.96 7.03 -16.64
N ASN A 257 26.64 7.12 -16.79
CA ASN A 257 25.94 6.78 -18.03
C ASN A 257 25.70 7.98 -18.96
N HIS A 258 26.28 9.16 -18.67
CA HIS A 258 26.18 10.39 -19.47
C HIS A 258 24.73 10.84 -19.72
N LEU A 259 23.85 10.67 -18.70
CA LEU A 259 22.44 11.07 -18.78
C LEU A 259 22.15 12.38 -18.02
N SER A 260 23.16 13.08 -17.49
CA SER A 260 22.97 14.30 -16.67
C SER A 260 22.13 15.36 -17.38
N GLU A 261 22.44 15.69 -18.63
CA GLU A 261 21.71 16.70 -19.43
C GLU A 261 20.32 16.22 -19.88
N ARG A 262 20.04 14.93 -19.76
CA ARG A 262 18.76 14.31 -20.16
C ARG A 262 17.87 13.97 -18.98
N THR A 263 18.34 14.19 -17.74
CA THR A 263 17.63 13.80 -16.51
C THR A 263 17.24 15.02 -15.70
N ARG A 264 15.93 15.15 -15.43
CA ARG A 264 15.36 16.15 -14.52
C ARG A 264 15.06 15.49 -13.19
N LEU A 265 15.66 15.98 -12.11
CA LEU A 265 15.37 15.57 -10.74
C LEU A 265 14.42 16.60 -10.11
N LEU A 266 13.23 16.20 -9.72
CA LEU A 266 12.22 17.11 -9.19
C LEU A 266 12.07 17.07 -7.65
N GLY A 267 12.78 16.14 -6.98
CA GLY A 267 12.58 15.93 -5.54
C GLY A 267 11.19 15.39 -5.22
N TYR A 268 10.80 15.41 -3.94
CA TYR A 268 9.44 15.09 -3.54
C TYR A 268 8.47 16.15 -4.05
N GLN A 269 7.40 15.69 -4.69
CA GLN A 269 6.37 16.56 -5.27
C GLN A 269 4.99 16.24 -4.70
N PRO A 270 4.08 17.22 -4.63
CA PRO A 270 2.67 16.98 -4.39
C PRO A 270 2.08 16.01 -5.44
N TYR A 271 1.08 15.24 -5.04
CA TYR A 271 0.44 14.25 -5.91
C TYR A 271 -0.08 14.84 -7.24
N ASP A 272 -0.66 16.04 -7.20
CA ASP A 272 -1.15 16.73 -8.41
C ASP A 272 -0.01 17.09 -9.37
N THR A 273 1.20 17.33 -8.86
CA THR A 273 2.39 17.54 -9.70
C THR A 273 2.83 16.24 -10.35
N LEU A 274 2.83 15.12 -9.59
CA LEU A 274 3.10 13.80 -10.15
C LEU A 274 2.12 13.48 -11.30
N LEU A 275 0.83 13.73 -11.12
CA LEU A 275 -0.16 13.50 -12.17
C LEU A 275 0.04 14.42 -13.39
N ARG A 276 0.33 15.70 -13.18
CA ARG A 276 0.64 16.60 -14.30
C ARG A 276 1.85 16.13 -15.11
N GLU A 277 2.91 15.70 -14.44
CA GLU A 277 4.08 15.12 -15.12
C GLU A 277 3.72 13.80 -15.82
N ALA A 278 2.93 12.94 -15.20
CA ALA A 278 2.48 11.69 -15.82
C ALA A 278 1.80 11.94 -17.18
N TYR A 279 0.94 12.98 -17.28
CA TYR A 279 0.28 13.32 -18.56
C TYR A 279 1.20 14.00 -19.58
N ARG A 280 2.43 14.36 -19.22
CA ARG A 280 3.45 14.91 -20.13
C ARG A 280 4.45 13.87 -20.63
N HIS A 281 4.42 12.67 -20.06
CA HIS A 281 5.37 11.59 -20.35
C HIS A 281 4.73 10.49 -21.20
N HIS A 282 5.56 9.77 -21.94
CA HIS A 282 5.12 8.72 -22.85
C HIS A 282 5.04 7.36 -22.19
N LEU A 283 5.94 7.04 -21.26
CA LEU A 283 5.96 5.77 -20.54
C LEU A 283 6.42 5.94 -19.08
N PHE A 284 6.01 5.00 -18.25
CA PHE A 284 6.42 4.87 -16.86
C PHE A 284 7.37 3.69 -16.70
N LEU A 285 8.51 3.91 -16.06
CA LEU A 285 9.51 2.90 -15.81
C LEU A 285 9.67 2.70 -14.29
N ALA A 286 9.41 1.49 -13.80
CA ALA A 286 9.41 1.16 -12.37
C ALA A 286 10.08 -0.21 -12.11
N PRO A 287 11.41 -0.31 -12.21
CA PRO A 287 12.13 -1.59 -12.16
C PRO A 287 12.40 -2.03 -10.71
N SER A 288 11.37 -2.26 -9.93
CA SER A 288 11.48 -2.68 -8.52
C SER A 288 12.29 -3.97 -8.38
N VAL A 289 13.04 -4.06 -7.30
CA VAL A 289 13.92 -5.19 -6.97
C VAL A 289 13.83 -5.56 -5.49
N THR A 290 14.23 -6.76 -5.14
CA THR A 290 14.50 -7.12 -3.75
C THR A 290 15.76 -6.41 -3.28
N ALA A 291 15.70 -5.57 -2.25
CA ALA A 291 16.84 -4.88 -1.69
C ALA A 291 17.81 -5.84 -0.98
N GLN A 292 19.08 -5.45 -0.81
CA GLN A 292 20.10 -6.27 -0.14
C GLN A 292 19.72 -6.57 1.34
N ASN A 293 19.03 -5.64 1.99
CA ASN A 293 18.53 -5.83 3.35
C ASN A 293 17.21 -6.62 3.44
N GLY A 294 16.76 -7.22 2.32
CA GLY A 294 15.51 -7.99 2.22
C GLY A 294 14.24 -7.15 2.11
N ASP A 295 14.33 -5.81 2.04
CA ASP A 295 13.15 -4.97 1.79
C ASP A 295 12.64 -5.15 0.35
N THR A 296 11.32 -5.17 0.19
CA THR A 296 10.65 -5.35 -1.11
C THR A 296 9.44 -4.43 -1.21
N GLU A 297 8.79 -4.41 -2.36
CA GLU A 297 7.51 -3.72 -2.48
C GLU A 297 6.40 -4.42 -1.66
N GLY A 298 6.57 -5.70 -1.38
CA GLY A 298 5.55 -6.53 -0.74
C GLY A 298 4.44 -6.90 -1.70
N GLY A 299 3.61 -5.94 -2.08
CA GLY A 299 2.62 -6.00 -3.14
C GLY A 299 3.14 -5.43 -4.47
N ALA A 300 2.30 -4.66 -5.14
CA ALA A 300 2.66 -3.84 -6.30
C ALA A 300 2.63 -2.35 -5.93
N PRO A 301 3.63 -1.55 -6.37
CA PRO A 301 3.59 -0.11 -6.15
C PRO A 301 2.30 0.52 -6.69
N VAL A 302 1.61 1.30 -5.84
CA VAL A 302 0.36 1.99 -6.24
C VAL A 302 0.60 2.89 -7.46
N THR A 303 1.78 3.48 -7.60
CA THR A 303 2.15 4.29 -8.77
C THR A 303 2.09 3.51 -10.08
N ILE A 304 2.39 2.21 -10.10
CA ILE A 304 2.23 1.36 -11.30
C ILE A 304 0.74 1.28 -11.68
N ILE A 305 -0.12 1.05 -10.69
CA ILE A 305 -1.57 0.96 -10.89
C ILE A 305 -2.13 2.30 -11.41
N GLU A 306 -1.69 3.41 -10.79
CA GLU A 306 -2.11 4.76 -11.19
C GLU A 306 -1.66 5.11 -12.61
N MET A 307 -0.39 4.84 -12.96
CA MET A 307 0.12 5.15 -14.30
C MET A 307 -0.56 4.30 -15.36
N ALA A 308 -0.79 3.01 -15.12
CA ALA A 308 -1.58 2.15 -15.99
C ALA A 308 -3.02 2.68 -16.16
N ALA A 309 -3.66 3.13 -15.08
CA ALA A 309 -4.99 3.73 -15.12
C ALA A 309 -5.07 4.98 -16.00
N THR A 310 -4.00 5.79 -16.08
CA THR A 310 -3.96 7.02 -16.89
C THR A 310 -3.85 6.76 -18.39
N GLY A 311 -3.62 5.52 -18.83
CA GLY A 311 -3.34 5.18 -20.22
C GLY A 311 -1.86 5.37 -20.61
N MET A 312 -0.94 5.25 -19.65
CA MET A 312 0.50 5.29 -19.85
C MET A 312 1.05 3.86 -19.94
N PRO A 313 1.79 3.48 -20.97
CA PRO A 313 2.52 2.21 -21.00
C PRO A 313 3.47 2.09 -19.79
N VAL A 314 3.49 0.91 -19.19
CA VAL A 314 4.34 0.62 -18.03
C VAL A 314 5.35 -0.46 -18.39
N VAL A 315 6.62 -0.19 -18.05
CA VAL A 315 7.68 -1.20 -18.06
C VAL A 315 8.17 -1.37 -16.63
N SER A 316 8.22 -2.62 -16.16
CA SER A 316 8.59 -2.93 -14.78
C SER A 316 9.36 -4.25 -14.70
N THR A 317 9.45 -4.82 -13.52
CA THR A 317 10.14 -6.10 -13.26
C THR A 317 9.17 -7.15 -12.71
N ARG A 318 9.55 -8.43 -12.80
CA ARG A 318 8.84 -9.55 -12.18
C ARG A 318 9.14 -9.60 -10.69
N HIS A 319 8.70 -8.56 -9.96
CA HIS A 319 8.95 -8.38 -8.54
C HIS A 319 7.62 -8.42 -7.75
N CYS A 320 7.58 -9.21 -6.66
CA CYS A 320 6.42 -9.33 -5.77
C CYS A 320 5.10 -9.51 -6.55
N ASP A 321 4.10 -8.67 -6.28
CA ASP A 321 2.79 -8.71 -6.94
C ASP A 321 2.70 -7.84 -8.21
N ILE A 322 3.80 -7.28 -8.71
CA ILE A 322 3.80 -6.52 -9.98
C ILE A 322 3.25 -7.37 -11.15
N PRO A 323 3.62 -8.67 -11.31
CA PRO A 323 3.03 -9.53 -12.35
C PRO A 323 1.52 -9.75 -12.20
N HIS A 324 0.96 -9.48 -11.02
CA HIS A 324 -0.49 -9.52 -10.83
C HIS A 324 -1.18 -8.24 -11.33
N VAL A 325 -0.50 -7.10 -11.33
CA VAL A 325 -1.00 -5.84 -11.90
C VAL A 325 -0.73 -5.75 -13.39
N ILE A 326 0.49 -6.07 -13.80
CA ILE A 326 0.96 -6.02 -15.18
C ILE A 326 1.04 -7.44 -15.74
N GLU A 327 0.12 -7.77 -16.64
CA GLU A 327 0.20 -8.99 -17.45
C GLU A 327 1.18 -8.73 -18.60
N ASP A 328 2.31 -9.48 -18.57
CA ASP A 328 3.42 -9.27 -19.49
C ASP A 328 2.99 -9.42 -20.96
N ASP A 329 3.43 -8.51 -21.80
CA ASP A 329 3.08 -8.35 -23.23
C ASP A 329 1.59 -7.98 -23.50
N VAL A 330 0.72 -7.94 -22.49
CA VAL A 330 -0.72 -7.65 -22.64
C VAL A 330 -1.06 -6.26 -22.08
N THR A 331 -0.69 -5.98 -20.81
CA THR A 331 -1.02 -4.72 -20.14
C THR A 331 0.21 -3.85 -19.83
N GLY A 332 1.39 -4.34 -20.18
CA GLY A 332 2.68 -3.71 -19.99
C GLY A 332 3.80 -4.71 -20.25
N LEU A 333 5.03 -4.35 -19.92
CA LEU A 333 6.17 -5.23 -20.14
C LEU A 333 6.96 -5.45 -18.84
N LEU A 334 7.39 -6.70 -18.63
CA LEU A 334 8.14 -7.10 -17.45
C LEU A 334 9.52 -7.66 -17.82
N ALA A 335 10.55 -7.20 -17.10
CA ALA A 335 11.91 -7.73 -17.14
C ALA A 335 12.23 -8.52 -15.86
N PRO A 336 13.28 -9.34 -15.82
CA PRO A 336 13.86 -9.82 -14.58
C PRO A 336 14.35 -8.68 -13.69
N GLU A 337 14.40 -8.91 -12.37
CA GLU A 337 15.03 -7.99 -11.43
C GLU A 337 16.53 -7.85 -11.71
N ARG A 338 17.10 -6.67 -11.44
CA ARG A 338 18.55 -6.41 -11.49
C ARG A 338 19.21 -6.69 -12.84
N ASP A 339 18.45 -6.70 -13.94
CA ASP A 339 18.94 -6.92 -15.30
C ASP A 339 18.66 -5.70 -16.19
N PRO A 340 19.57 -4.70 -16.23
CA PRO A 340 19.41 -3.52 -17.07
C PRO A 340 19.35 -3.84 -18.58
N GLN A 341 20.01 -4.92 -19.02
CA GLN A 341 20.02 -5.31 -20.43
C GLN A 341 18.65 -5.86 -20.84
N ALA A 342 18.09 -6.77 -20.04
CA ALA A 342 16.73 -7.26 -20.26
C ALA A 342 15.72 -6.13 -20.19
N LEU A 343 15.86 -5.19 -19.24
CA LEU A 343 14.99 -4.02 -19.13
C LEU A 343 15.08 -3.13 -20.38
N ALA A 344 16.29 -2.88 -20.90
CA ALA A 344 16.52 -2.15 -22.14
C ALA A 344 15.92 -2.87 -23.37
N ALA A 345 15.99 -4.20 -23.40
CA ALA A 345 15.36 -5.00 -24.44
C ALA A 345 13.82 -4.84 -24.42
N ARG A 346 13.19 -4.87 -23.23
CA ARG A 346 11.76 -4.61 -23.07
C ARG A 346 11.35 -3.19 -23.48
N LEU A 347 12.15 -2.18 -23.13
CA LEU A 347 11.93 -0.81 -23.60
C LEU A 347 12.02 -0.73 -25.14
N SER A 348 13.03 -1.36 -25.74
CA SER A 348 13.17 -1.42 -27.21
C SER A 348 12.00 -2.14 -27.87
N GLN A 349 11.53 -3.24 -27.30
CA GLN A 349 10.33 -3.97 -27.75
C GLN A 349 9.08 -3.09 -27.70
N LEU A 350 8.88 -2.35 -26.60
CA LEU A 350 7.76 -1.41 -26.46
C LEU A 350 7.78 -0.36 -27.57
N LEU A 351 8.94 0.24 -27.84
CA LEU A 351 9.09 1.28 -28.87
C LEU A 351 8.90 0.72 -30.29
N ALA A 352 9.38 -0.48 -30.56
CA ALA A 352 9.18 -1.14 -31.87
C ALA A 352 7.69 -1.42 -32.18
N ARG A 353 6.85 -1.48 -31.13
CA ARG A 353 5.40 -1.72 -31.22
C ARG A 353 4.60 -0.48 -30.80
N ALA A 354 5.12 0.72 -31.04
CA ALA A 354 4.47 1.96 -30.59
C ALA A 354 3.04 2.14 -31.13
N GLN A 355 2.74 1.61 -32.32
CA GLN A 355 1.41 1.61 -32.92
C GLN A 355 0.40 0.76 -32.11
N ASP A 356 0.85 -0.23 -31.35
CA ASP A 356 -0.02 -1.14 -30.58
C ASP A 356 -0.24 -0.66 -29.14
N TRP A 357 0.37 0.45 -28.72
CA TRP A 357 0.24 0.97 -27.34
C TRP A 357 -1.21 1.20 -26.96
N GLY A 358 -2.06 1.66 -27.92
CA GLY A 358 -3.47 1.86 -27.65
C GLY A 358 -4.17 0.62 -27.13
N VAL A 359 -3.90 -0.53 -27.72
CA VAL A 359 -4.50 -1.84 -27.30
C VAL A 359 -3.99 -2.21 -25.90
N MET A 360 -2.67 -2.13 -25.68
CA MET A 360 -2.03 -2.44 -24.39
C MET A 360 -2.60 -1.58 -23.24
N VAL A 361 -2.67 -0.27 -23.41
CA VAL A 361 -3.11 0.62 -22.34
C VAL A 361 -4.61 0.55 -22.07
N VAL A 362 -5.43 0.21 -23.08
CA VAL A 362 -6.87 -0.09 -22.88
C VAL A 362 -7.03 -1.36 -22.06
N ALA A 363 -6.30 -2.42 -22.36
CA ALA A 363 -6.31 -3.65 -21.57
C ALA A 363 -5.85 -3.39 -20.12
N ALA A 364 -4.78 -2.59 -19.94
CA ALA A 364 -4.29 -2.18 -18.62
C ALA A 364 -5.35 -1.40 -17.82
N ARG A 365 -6.05 -0.45 -18.48
CA ARG A 365 -7.13 0.32 -17.84
C ARG A 365 -8.28 -0.58 -17.40
N HIS A 366 -8.76 -1.47 -18.25
CA HIS A 366 -9.83 -2.41 -17.89
C HIS A 366 -9.46 -3.28 -16.70
N ARG A 367 -8.21 -3.77 -16.65
CA ARG A 367 -7.72 -4.53 -15.49
C ARG A 367 -7.75 -3.71 -14.20
N VAL A 368 -7.30 -2.44 -14.26
CA VAL A 368 -7.35 -1.55 -13.10
C VAL A 368 -8.80 -1.26 -12.67
N GLU A 369 -9.70 -1.03 -13.60
CA GLU A 369 -11.13 -0.82 -13.31
C GLU A 369 -11.77 -2.01 -12.62
N ALA A 370 -11.44 -3.24 -13.04
CA ALA A 370 -12.02 -4.45 -12.49
C ALA A 370 -11.46 -4.82 -11.10
N GLU A 371 -10.15 -4.68 -10.92
CA GLU A 371 -9.47 -5.24 -9.76
C GLU A 371 -8.89 -4.20 -8.79
N PHE A 372 -8.61 -2.98 -9.24
CA PHE A 372 -7.92 -1.97 -8.45
C PHE A 372 -8.72 -0.66 -8.29
N ASN A 373 -10.01 -0.67 -8.58
CA ASN A 373 -10.90 0.47 -8.33
C ASN A 373 -11.15 0.64 -6.83
N ALA A 374 -10.81 1.81 -6.28
CA ALA A 374 -10.91 2.08 -4.84
C ALA A 374 -12.33 1.91 -4.30
N SER A 375 -13.37 2.28 -5.06
CA SER A 375 -14.77 2.11 -4.64
C SER A 375 -15.16 0.63 -4.56
N ILE A 376 -14.74 -0.20 -5.53
CA ILE A 376 -14.99 -1.66 -5.53
C ILE A 376 -14.25 -2.31 -4.37
N GLN A 377 -12.99 -1.93 -4.14
CA GLN A 377 -12.21 -2.47 -3.02
C GLN A 377 -12.81 -2.07 -1.66
N ALA A 378 -13.26 -0.83 -1.51
CA ALA A 378 -13.95 -0.41 -0.29
C ALA A 378 -15.27 -1.16 -0.07
N GLN A 379 -16.02 -1.47 -1.13
CA GLN A 379 -17.21 -2.32 -1.02
C GLN A 379 -16.84 -3.71 -0.52
N ARG A 380 -15.87 -4.38 -1.16
CA ARG A 380 -15.39 -5.71 -0.75
C ARG A 380 -14.95 -5.73 0.72
N LEU A 381 -14.23 -4.69 1.17
CA LEU A 381 -13.77 -4.57 2.56
C LEU A 381 -14.93 -4.33 3.54
N GLY A 382 -15.87 -3.45 3.19
CA GLY A 382 -17.09 -3.19 3.96
C GLY A 382 -17.94 -4.44 4.15
N ASP A 383 -18.06 -5.28 3.12
CA ASP A 383 -18.78 -6.56 3.18
C ASP A 383 -18.09 -7.56 4.14
N VAL A 384 -16.75 -7.56 4.19
CA VAL A 384 -16.02 -8.38 5.18
C VAL A 384 -16.29 -7.87 6.59
N TYR A 385 -16.26 -6.56 6.80
CA TYR A 385 -16.57 -5.99 8.11
C TYR A 385 -17.99 -6.33 8.57
N ALA A 386 -18.97 -6.22 7.66
CA ALA A 386 -20.36 -6.55 7.96
C ALA A 386 -20.53 -8.01 8.41
N ARG A 387 -19.93 -8.96 7.68
CA ARG A 387 -19.95 -10.39 8.05
C ARG A 387 -19.32 -10.66 9.41
N LEU A 388 -18.17 -10.02 9.70
CA LEU A 388 -17.50 -10.18 11.00
C LEU A 388 -18.34 -9.60 12.16
N ALA A 389 -18.98 -8.46 11.97
CA ALA A 389 -19.84 -7.85 12.97
C ALA A 389 -21.08 -8.72 13.26
N GLN A 390 -21.73 -9.27 12.23
CA GLN A 390 -22.88 -10.16 12.40
C GLN A 390 -22.52 -11.43 13.19
N SER A 391 -21.35 -12.03 12.93
CA SER A 391 -20.89 -13.20 13.67
C SER A 391 -20.64 -12.92 15.16
N LEU A 392 -20.22 -11.68 15.50
CA LEU A 392 -20.06 -11.23 16.88
C LEU A 392 -21.41 -11.16 17.60
N GLN A 393 -22.44 -10.60 16.94
CA GLN A 393 -23.78 -10.47 17.52
C GLN A 393 -24.44 -11.82 17.78
N LYS A 394 -24.29 -12.79 16.85
CA LYS A 394 -24.80 -14.17 17.06
C LYS A 394 -24.15 -14.84 18.26
N SER A 395 -22.84 -14.82 18.37
CA SER A 395 -22.09 -15.42 19.49
C SER A 395 -22.47 -14.78 20.84
N THR A 396 -22.78 -13.49 20.88
CA THR A 396 -23.22 -12.78 22.08
C THR A 396 -24.63 -13.21 22.49
N LYS A 397 -25.57 -13.35 21.53
CA LYS A 397 -26.94 -13.81 21.80
C LYS A 397 -26.95 -15.24 22.34
N GLU A 398 -26.26 -16.14 21.68
CA GLU A 398 -26.15 -17.54 22.13
C GLU A 398 -25.56 -17.65 23.54
N SER A 399 -24.53 -16.84 23.85
CA SER A 399 -23.93 -16.82 25.20
C SER A 399 -24.87 -16.26 26.27
N VAL A 400 -25.78 -15.35 25.94
CA VAL A 400 -26.81 -14.81 26.86
C VAL A 400 -27.93 -15.83 27.07
N GLU A 401 -28.37 -16.49 26.00
CA GLU A 401 -29.43 -17.51 26.09
C GLU A 401 -28.97 -18.73 26.91
N LEU A 402 -27.72 -19.20 26.74
CA LEU A 402 -27.13 -20.27 27.52
C LEU A 402 -27.02 -19.93 29.02
N ARG A 403 -26.69 -18.68 29.35
CA ARG A 403 -26.65 -18.22 30.75
C ARG A 403 -28.04 -18.06 31.34
N GLY A 404 -29.04 -17.60 30.55
CA GLY A 404 -30.43 -17.53 30.97
C GLY A 404 -31.03 -18.90 31.26
N ALA A 405 -30.74 -19.90 30.43
CA ALA A 405 -31.21 -21.28 30.65
C ALA A 405 -30.60 -21.93 31.90
N ALA A 406 -29.35 -21.60 32.25
CA ALA A 406 -28.68 -22.13 33.44
C ALA A 406 -29.26 -21.54 34.77
N TRP A 407 -29.96 -20.40 34.72
CA TRP A 407 -30.57 -19.77 35.90
C TRP A 407 -32.00 -20.24 36.18
N HIS A 408 -32.68 -20.92 35.23
CA HIS A 408 -34.05 -21.41 35.39
C HIS A 408 -34.12 -22.93 35.67
N GLY A 409 -32.96 -23.61 35.80
CA GLY A 409 -32.87 -25.05 36.05
C GLY A 409 -32.23 -25.45 37.39
N GLY A 410 -32.17 -24.53 38.36
CA GLY A 410 -31.66 -24.79 39.71
C GLY A 410 -32.75 -24.68 40.77
#